data_827db59791533a06086e36de5d7a9fe2
#
_entry.id   827db59791533a06086e36de5d7a9fe2
#
_cell.length_a   1.000
_cell.length_b   1.000
_cell.length_c   1.000
_cell.angle_alpha   90.00
_cell.angle_beta   90.00
_cell.angle_gamma   90.00
#
_symmetry.space_group_name_H-M   'P 1'
#
loop_
_entity.id
_entity.type
_entity.pdbx_description
1 polymer ?
#
loop_
_entity_poly.entity_id
_entity_poly.type
_entity_poly.pdbx_seq_one_letter_code
_entity_poly.pdbx_strand_id
1 'polypeptide(L)'
;MTEGASLKLDVGRYGVWLPNRSISPNLAQQIEALGYGAAWIGGSPDADLAWVEPALAETSSLQLATGIINIWASPAADVAESYHRIENDYPGRFLLGIGVGHPEHTGDYKKPYDALVEYLDELDSASVPTSRRVLAALGPKVLALSAERSAGAHPYLTTPEHTAHARELIGNTVFLAPEHKVVLTTNANEAREIGRKTADFYLGLSNYVSNWRRLGFTDADVRKPGSDKLIDAVVAHGTPEQIAARLNEHLEAGADHVAIQVLGGPDGKLVGALEELAGVLGLIPPS
;
A
#
# COMPACT_ATOMS: atom_id res chain seq x y z
N MET A 1 -5.90 18.08 30.61
CA MET A 1 -5.74 17.87 29.17
C MET A 1 -4.64 16.81 29.01
N THR A 2 -5.03 15.57 28.92
CA THR A 2 -4.10 14.45 28.64
C THR A 2 -3.77 14.52 27.16
N GLU A 3 -2.52 14.81 26.83
CA GLU A 3 -1.98 14.60 25.49
C GLU A 3 -2.32 13.17 25.07
N GLY A 4 -3.23 13.05 24.09
CA GLY A 4 -3.52 11.77 23.49
C GLY A 4 -2.24 11.30 22.79
N ALA A 5 -1.59 10.29 23.35
CA ALA A 5 -0.54 9.58 22.66
C ALA A 5 -1.12 9.13 21.32
N SER A 6 -0.59 9.68 20.22
CA SER A 6 -0.89 9.19 18.87
C SER A 6 -0.48 7.73 18.85
N LEU A 7 -1.46 6.83 18.81
CA LEU A 7 -1.22 5.40 18.60
C LEU A 7 -0.83 5.24 17.11
N LYS A 8 0.42 5.61 16.78
CA LYS A 8 0.99 5.25 15.48
C LYS A 8 0.94 3.73 15.38
N LEU A 9 0.46 3.25 14.23
CA LEU A 9 0.45 1.83 13.91
C LEU A 9 1.89 1.30 13.94
N ASP A 10 2.13 0.26 14.71
CA ASP A 10 3.44 -0.41 14.75
C ASP A 10 3.48 -1.52 13.68
N VAL A 11 3.75 -1.11 12.46
CA VAL A 11 3.90 -1.99 11.28
C VAL A 11 5.34 -2.04 10.77
N GLY A 12 6.31 -1.52 11.55
CA GLY A 12 7.69 -1.35 11.13
C GLY A 12 7.86 -0.28 10.03
N ARG A 13 9.11 -0.01 9.64
CA ARG A 13 9.44 0.97 8.59
C ARG A 13 9.18 0.45 7.19
N TYR A 14 9.25 -0.86 6.98
CA TYR A 14 9.09 -1.53 5.70
C TYR A 14 8.16 -2.72 5.79
N GLY A 15 7.36 -2.89 4.76
CA GLY A 15 6.52 -4.04 4.54
C GLY A 15 6.59 -4.51 3.09
N VAL A 16 5.93 -5.61 2.81
CA VAL A 16 5.84 -6.19 1.47
C VAL A 16 4.44 -5.96 0.91
N TRP A 17 4.33 -5.53 -0.34
CA TRP A 17 3.06 -5.41 -1.05
C TRP A 17 2.94 -6.52 -2.10
N LEU A 18 1.88 -7.31 -2.01
CA LEU A 18 1.63 -8.47 -2.87
C LEU A 18 0.43 -8.20 -3.77
N PRO A 19 0.53 -8.41 -5.11
CA PRO A 19 -0.56 -8.14 -6.04
C PRO A 19 -1.69 -9.19 -6.00
N ASN A 20 -1.45 -10.30 -5.32
CA ASN A 20 -2.39 -11.40 -5.21
C ASN A 20 -3.45 -11.13 -4.14
N ARG A 21 -4.66 -11.65 -4.33
CA ARG A 21 -5.78 -11.48 -3.39
C ARG A 21 -5.61 -12.22 -2.07
N SER A 22 -4.50 -12.91 -1.86
CA SER A 22 -4.22 -13.68 -0.66
C SER A 22 -2.72 -13.88 -0.48
N ILE A 23 -2.32 -14.32 0.71
CA ILE A 23 -0.96 -14.70 1.05
C ILE A 23 -0.98 -16.12 1.64
N SER A 24 -0.01 -16.96 1.30
CA SER A 24 0.13 -18.27 1.93
C SER A 24 0.76 -18.15 3.33
N PRO A 25 0.42 -19.04 4.27
CA PRO A 25 1.04 -19.07 5.59
C PRO A 25 2.58 -19.14 5.54
N ASN A 26 3.12 -19.98 4.67
CA ASN A 26 4.57 -20.10 4.50
C ASN A 26 5.24 -18.82 4.01
N LEU A 27 4.59 -18.07 3.09
CA LEU A 27 5.14 -16.79 2.64
C LEU A 27 5.06 -15.74 3.75
N ALA A 28 4.00 -15.73 4.56
CA ALA A 28 3.89 -14.85 5.71
C ALA A 28 5.03 -15.09 6.73
N GLN A 29 5.33 -16.35 7.06
CA GLN A 29 6.47 -16.73 7.88
C GLN A 29 7.82 -16.24 7.31
N GLN A 30 8.03 -16.41 6.01
CA GLN A 30 9.26 -15.96 5.35
C GLN A 30 9.41 -14.45 5.41
N ILE A 31 8.32 -13.68 5.18
CA ILE A 31 8.30 -12.23 5.27
C ILE A 31 8.62 -11.77 6.71
N GLU A 32 8.00 -12.40 7.72
CA GLU A 32 8.28 -12.11 9.12
C GLU A 32 9.75 -12.42 9.48
N ALA A 33 10.26 -13.59 9.07
CA ALA A 33 11.64 -14.00 9.33
C ALA A 33 12.68 -13.04 8.72
N LEU A 34 12.35 -12.38 7.62
CA LEU A 34 13.16 -11.33 7.01
C LEU A 34 13.03 -9.97 7.69
N GLY A 35 12.23 -9.84 8.76
CA GLY A 35 12.11 -8.63 9.55
C GLY A 35 11.16 -7.56 8.98
N TYR A 36 10.39 -7.86 7.93
CA TYR A 36 9.33 -6.96 7.47
C TYR A 36 8.19 -6.92 8.48
N GLY A 37 7.70 -5.71 8.79
CA GLY A 37 6.68 -5.54 9.83
C GLY A 37 5.25 -5.76 9.34
N ALA A 38 5.01 -5.68 8.02
CA ALA A 38 3.67 -5.86 7.45
C ALA A 38 3.70 -6.53 6.07
N ALA A 39 2.61 -7.24 5.73
CA ALA A 39 2.30 -7.65 4.37
C ALA A 39 0.96 -7.06 3.92
N TRP A 40 1.00 -6.30 2.83
CA TRP A 40 -0.16 -5.63 2.22
C TRP A 40 -0.67 -6.46 1.05
N ILE A 41 -1.92 -6.85 1.08
CA ILE A 41 -2.51 -7.73 0.08
C ILE A 41 -3.43 -6.94 -0.84
N GLY A 42 -2.99 -6.79 -2.09
CA GLY A 42 -3.71 -6.09 -3.15
C GLY A 42 -4.64 -6.98 -3.97
N GLY A 43 -5.05 -6.48 -5.14
CA GLY A 43 -5.91 -7.18 -6.07
C GLY A 43 -7.38 -7.21 -5.68
N SER A 44 -7.80 -6.35 -4.73
CA SER A 44 -9.18 -6.31 -4.20
C SER A 44 -9.61 -7.69 -3.66
N PRO A 45 -9.04 -8.14 -2.53
CA PRO A 45 -9.43 -9.41 -1.92
C PRO A 45 -10.93 -9.41 -1.56
N ASP A 46 -11.50 -10.59 -1.49
CA ASP A 46 -12.91 -10.78 -1.17
C ASP A 46 -13.22 -10.40 0.29
N ALA A 47 -14.47 -10.01 0.58
CA ALA A 47 -14.90 -9.50 1.87
C ALA A 47 -14.74 -10.49 3.04
N ASP A 48 -14.73 -11.79 2.75
CA ASP A 48 -14.59 -12.85 3.76
C ASP A 48 -13.21 -12.89 4.42
N LEU A 49 -12.17 -12.33 3.75
CA LEU A 49 -10.78 -12.27 4.24
C LEU A 49 -10.25 -13.61 4.77
N ALA A 50 -10.72 -14.73 4.23
CA ALA A 50 -10.46 -16.09 4.73
C ALA A 50 -8.97 -16.49 4.71
N TRP A 51 -8.11 -15.73 4.02
CA TRP A 51 -6.66 -15.92 3.97
C TRP A 51 -5.92 -15.33 5.17
N VAL A 52 -6.56 -14.48 5.99
CA VAL A 52 -5.89 -13.72 7.06
C VAL A 52 -5.51 -14.61 8.22
N GLU A 53 -6.48 -15.33 8.78
CA GLU A 53 -6.26 -16.17 9.97
C GLU A 53 -5.22 -17.27 9.74
N PRO A 54 -5.22 -18.03 8.61
CA PRO A 54 -4.17 -19.01 8.35
C PRO A 54 -2.78 -18.40 8.27
N ALA A 55 -2.62 -17.18 7.73
CA ALA A 55 -1.35 -16.51 7.63
C ALA A 55 -0.89 -15.93 8.99
N LEU A 56 -1.81 -15.40 9.81
CA LEU A 56 -1.51 -14.92 11.16
C LEU A 56 -1.18 -16.05 12.14
N ALA A 57 -1.76 -17.22 11.97
CA ALA A 57 -1.48 -18.39 12.80
C ALA A 57 -0.01 -18.85 12.74
N GLU A 58 0.64 -18.63 11.60
CA GLU A 58 2.02 -19.02 11.37
C GLU A 58 3.03 -17.90 11.68
N THR A 59 2.58 -16.75 12.19
CA THR A 59 3.40 -15.58 12.48
C THR A 59 3.13 -15.04 13.88
N SER A 60 4.10 -14.35 14.47
CA SER A 60 4.03 -13.85 15.85
C SER A 60 3.84 -12.34 15.94
N SER A 61 4.39 -11.56 15.00
CA SER A 61 4.45 -10.11 15.01
C SER A 61 4.00 -9.46 13.69
N LEU A 62 4.12 -10.18 12.56
CA LEU A 62 3.74 -9.67 11.24
C LEU A 62 2.30 -9.16 11.25
N GLN A 63 2.08 -7.95 10.79
CA GLN A 63 0.73 -7.44 10.55
C GLN A 63 0.31 -7.71 9.11
N LEU A 64 -0.95 -8.04 8.93
CA LEU A 64 -1.54 -8.17 7.60
C LEU A 64 -2.44 -6.98 7.31
N ALA A 65 -2.38 -6.50 6.07
CA ALA A 65 -3.21 -5.37 5.63
C ALA A 65 -3.82 -5.65 4.26
N THR A 66 -5.01 -5.11 4.02
CA THR A 66 -5.54 -5.05 2.65
C THR A 66 -5.02 -3.82 1.92
N GLY A 67 -4.60 -3.99 0.68
CA GLY A 67 -4.08 -2.90 -0.16
C GLY A 67 -4.76 -2.84 -1.54
N ILE A 68 -6.07 -2.77 -1.64
CA ILE A 68 -7.15 -2.42 -0.69
C ILE A 68 -8.40 -3.27 -0.92
N ILE A 69 -9.33 -3.30 0.07
CA ILE A 69 -10.71 -3.69 -0.15
C ILE A 69 -11.37 -2.67 -1.08
N ASN A 70 -12.00 -3.17 -2.13
CA ASN A 70 -12.75 -2.35 -3.07
C ASN A 70 -14.21 -2.22 -2.58
N ILE A 71 -14.63 -0.99 -2.23
CA ILE A 71 -15.96 -0.72 -1.66
C ILE A 71 -17.13 -1.12 -2.57
N TRP A 72 -16.89 -1.22 -3.88
CA TRP A 72 -17.93 -1.64 -4.83
C TRP A 72 -18.12 -3.16 -4.92
N ALA A 73 -17.08 -3.91 -4.57
CA ALA A 73 -17.07 -5.36 -4.64
C ALA A 73 -17.36 -6.04 -3.29
N SER A 74 -17.11 -5.32 -2.19
CA SER A 74 -17.15 -5.86 -0.83
C SER A 74 -18.05 -5.00 0.07
N PRO A 75 -19.27 -5.45 0.40
CA PRO A 75 -20.19 -4.74 1.29
C PRO A 75 -19.54 -4.46 2.65
N ALA A 76 -19.75 -3.27 3.22
CA ALA A 76 -19.15 -2.86 4.48
C ALA A 76 -19.53 -3.78 5.66
N ALA A 77 -20.76 -4.31 5.67
CA ALA A 77 -21.24 -5.22 6.70
C ALA A 77 -20.43 -6.54 6.71
N ASP A 78 -20.18 -7.13 5.53
CA ASP A 78 -19.45 -8.39 5.39
C ASP A 78 -17.98 -8.20 5.78
N VAL A 79 -17.39 -7.05 5.38
CA VAL A 79 -16.02 -6.70 5.75
C VAL A 79 -15.88 -6.43 7.25
N ALA A 80 -16.88 -5.79 7.88
CA ALA A 80 -16.89 -5.56 9.33
C ALA A 80 -17.01 -6.87 10.11
N GLU A 81 -17.84 -7.83 9.67
CA GLU A 81 -17.93 -9.17 10.26
C GLU A 81 -16.58 -9.88 10.21
N SER A 82 -15.93 -9.87 9.06
CA SER A 82 -14.60 -10.46 8.88
C SER A 82 -13.54 -9.77 9.74
N TYR A 83 -13.57 -8.42 9.82
CA TYR A 83 -12.67 -7.66 10.68
C TYR A 83 -12.81 -8.08 12.14
N HIS A 84 -14.03 -8.16 12.68
CA HIS A 84 -14.27 -8.53 14.07
C HIS A 84 -13.88 -9.97 14.37
N ARG A 85 -14.11 -10.90 13.45
CA ARG A 85 -13.65 -12.28 13.57
C ARG A 85 -12.13 -12.35 13.70
N ILE A 86 -11.40 -11.64 12.81
CA ILE A 86 -9.94 -11.60 12.84
C ILE A 86 -9.44 -10.93 14.11
N GLU A 87 -10.01 -9.78 14.51
CA GLU A 87 -9.58 -9.02 15.68
C GLU A 87 -9.80 -9.79 16.99
N ASN A 88 -10.86 -10.63 17.07
CA ASN A 88 -11.10 -11.50 18.21
C ASN A 88 -9.98 -12.53 18.42
N ASP A 89 -9.50 -13.14 17.36
CA ASP A 89 -8.51 -14.21 17.42
C ASP A 89 -7.06 -13.69 17.36
N TYR A 90 -6.84 -12.54 16.69
CA TYR A 90 -5.53 -11.94 16.47
C TYR A 90 -5.57 -10.42 16.72
N PRO A 91 -5.79 -9.99 17.98
CA PRO A 91 -6.00 -8.58 18.30
C PRO A 91 -4.80 -7.71 17.86
N GLY A 92 -5.12 -6.64 17.13
CA GLY A 92 -4.13 -5.67 16.65
C GLY A 92 -3.22 -6.15 15.51
N ARG A 93 -3.46 -7.32 14.91
CA ARG A 93 -2.61 -7.91 13.87
C ARG A 93 -3.13 -7.64 12.45
N PHE A 94 -4.31 -7.05 12.30
CA PHE A 94 -4.92 -6.77 11.01
C PHE A 94 -5.23 -5.29 10.83
N LEU A 95 -4.94 -4.75 9.64
CA LEU A 95 -5.20 -3.37 9.23
C LEU A 95 -6.08 -3.37 7.98
N LEU A 96 -7.24 -2.73 8.07
CA LEU A 96 -8.20 -2.67 6.99
C LEU A 96 -7.88 -1.50 6.05
N GLY A 97 -7.25 -1.77 4.91
CA GLY A 97 -7.07 -0.80 3.83
C GLY A 97 -8.30 -0.76 2.92
N ILE A 98 -8.83 0.43 2.67
CA ILE A 98 -10.10 0.67 1.98
C ILE A 98 -9.89 1.62 0.82
N GLY A 99 -10.55 1.39 -0.30
CA GLY A 99 -10.50 2.30 -1.43
C GLY A 99 -11.65 2.11 -2.42
N VAL A 100 -11.84 3.12 -3.26
CA VAL A 100 -12.88 3.13 -4.29
C VAL A 100 -12.53 2.31 -5.54
N GLY A 101 -11.33 1.68 -5.58
CA GLY A 101 -10.87 1.03 -6.80
C GLY A 101 -10.81 2.01 -7.98
N HIS A 102 -11.26 1.57 -9.14
CA HIS A 102 -11.20 2.34 -10.38
C HIS A 102 -12.62 2.55 -10.93
N PRO A 103 -13.12 3.80 -10.98
CA PRO A 103 -14.49 4.12 -11.37
C PRO A 103 -14.80 3.68 -12.81
N GLU A 104 -13.81 3.55 -13.68
CA GLU A 104 -13.94 3.08 -15.06
C GLU A 104 -14.46 1.64 -15.18
N HIS A 105 -14.49 0.90 -14.07
CA HIS A 105 -14.94 -0.50 -14.01
C HIS A 105 -16.26 -0.70 -13.24
N THR A 106 -16.93 0.37 -12.80
CA THR A 106 -18.19 0.29 -12.05
C THR A 106 -19.36 0.85 -12.85
N GLY A 107 -20.42 0.03 -13.01
CA GLY A 107 -21.58 0.37 -13.86
C GLY A 107 -22.59 1.36 -13.27
N ASP A 108 -22.62 1.56 -11.94
CA ASP A 108 -23.54 2.49 -11.25
C ASP A 108 -22.76 3.68 -10.69
N TYR A 109 -23.05 4.87 -11.22
CA TYR A 109 -22.28 6.06 -10.93
C TYR A 109 -22.78 6.80 -9.68
N LYS A 110 -22.30 6.40 -8.50
CA LYS A 110 -22.14 7.33 -7.38
C LYS A 110 -20.77 8.03 -7.50
N LYS A 111 -20.69 9.29 -7.06
CA LYS A 111 -19.37 9.96 -6.97
C LYS A 111 -18.46 9.15 -6.04
N PRO A 112 -17.26 8.75 -6.45
CA PRO A 112 -16.40 7.87 -5.67
C PRO A 112 -16.11 8.35 -4.25
N TYR A 113 -15.99 9.67 -4.06
CA TYR A 113 -15.78 10.28 -2.74
C TYR A 113 -17.00 10.09 -1.82
N ASP A 114 -18.20 10.37 -2.33
CA ASP A 114 -19.44 10.26 -1.53
C ASP A 114 -19.72 8.80 -1.16
N ALA A 115 -19.47 7.86 -2.08
CA ALA A 115 -19.56 6.43 -1.80
C ALA A 115 -18.55 5.96 -0.75
N LEU A 116 -17.33 6.50 -0.77
CA LEU A 116 -16.33 6.18 0.26
C LEU A 116 -16.77 6.70 1.63
N VAL A 117 -17.35 7.91 1.72
CA VAL A 117 -17.87 8.45 2.98
C VAL A 117 -19.00 7.57 3.52
N GLU A 118 -19.99 7.21 2.68
CA GLU A 118 -21.09 6.31 3.06
C GLU A 118 -20.55 4.96 3.59
N TYR A 119 -19.57 4.39 2.90
CA TYR A 119 -18.94 3.13 3.33
C TYR A 119 -18.25 3.24 4.69
N LEU A 120 -17.60 4.38 4.94
CA LEU A 120 -16.99 4.65 6.26
C LEU A 120 -18.04 4.82 7.35
N ASP A 121 -19.21 5.44 7.05
CA ASP A 121 -20.32 5.56 7.98
C ASP A 121 -20.91 4.19 8.36
N GLU A 122 -20.99 3.27 7.40
CA GLU A 122 -21.40 1.87 7.65
C GLU A 122 -20.38 1.14 8.56
N LEU A 123 -19.09 1.30 8.30
CA LEU A 123 -18.03 0.73 9.16
C LEU A 123 -18.03 1.33 10.59
N ASP A 124 -18.33 2.63 10.73
CA ASP A 124 -18.49 3.27 12.04
C ASP A 124 -19.70 2.67 12.78
N SER A 125 -20.82 2.50 12.09
CA SER A 125 -22.03 1.87 12.62
C SER A 125 -21.79 0.42 13.05
N ALA A 126 -20.91 -0.28 12.32
CA ALA A 126 -20.47 -1.63 12.64
C ALA A 126 -19.32 -1.68 13.69
N SER A 127 -18.91 -0.54 14.25
CA SER A 127 -17.86 -0.44 15.28
C SER A 127 -16.48 -0.91 14.85
N VAL A 128 -16.13 -0.85 13.55
CA VAL A 128 -14.75 -1.05 13.10
C VAL A 128 -13.92 0.18 13.50
N PRO A 129 -12.84 0.06 14.29
CA PRO A 129 -12.14 1.22 14.83
C PRO A 129 -11.45 2.06 13.74
N THR A 130 -11.54 3.39 13.82
CA THR A 130 -10.81 4.31 12.91
C THR A 130 -9.30 4.08 12.96
N SER A 131 -8.76 3.71 14.12
CA SER A 131 -7.34 3.41 14.33
C SER A 131 -6.85 2.14 13.62
N ARG A 132 -7.75 1.33 13.09
CA ARG A 132 -7.43 0.08 12.37
C ARG A 132 -7.84 0.10 10.90
N ARG A 133 -8.07 1.30 10.37
CA ARG A 133 -8.39 1.53 8.94
C ARG A 133 -7.37 2.46 8.31
N VAL A 134 -7.04 2.25 7.02
CA VAL A 134 -6.29 3.21 6.19
C VAL A 134 -7.00 3.38 4.85
N LEU A 135 -6.88 4.55 4.24
CA LEU A 135 -7.51 4.82 2.95
C LEU A 135 -6.50 4.84 1.82
N ALA A 136 -6.84 4.21 0.69
CA ALA A 136 -6.14 4.46 -0.56
C ALA A 136 -6.39 5.91 -0.99
N ALA A 137 -5.36 6.73 -0.97
CA ALA A 137 -5.48 8.17 -1.17
C ALA A 137 -4.35 8.73 -2.03
N LEU A 138 -4.70 9.31 -3.18
CA LEU A 138 -3.76 10.00 -4.06
C LEU A 138 -4.04 11.51 -4.13
N GLY A 139 -5.32 11.89 -4.19
CA GLY A 139 -5.73 13.29 -4.31
C GLY A 139 -5.97 13.95 -2.95
N PRO A 140 -5.88 15.30 -2.89
CA PRO A 140 -5.93 16.03 -1.63
C PRO A 140 -7.22 15.82 -0.83
N LYS A 141 -8.38 15.64 -1.49
CA LYS A 141 -9.66 15.41 -0.79
C LYS A 141 -9.67 14.08 -0.03
N VAL A 142 -9.16 12.99 -0.64
CA VAL A 142 -9.14 11.68 0.02
C VAL A 142 -8.00 11.62 1.04
N LEU A 143 -6.89 12.32 0.82
CA LEU A 143 -5.84 12.50 1.84
C LEU A 143 -6.41 13.21 3.10
N ALA A 144 -7.15 14.30 2.94
CA ALA A 144 -7.82 14.96 4.07
C ALA A 144 -8.81 14.02 4.78
N LEU A 145 -9.64 13.29 4.01
CA LEU A 145 -10.59 12.32 4.56
C LEU A 145 -9.87 11.20 5.35
N SER A 146 -8.69 10.76 4.88
CA SER A 146 -7.93 9.73 5.59
C SER A 146 -7.47 10.19 6.97
N ALA A 147 -7.11 11.46 7.11
CA ALA A 147 -6.74 12.05 8.40
C ALA A 147 -7.92 12.19 9.37
N GLU A 148 -9.14 12.38 8.85
CA GLU A 148 -10.34 12.57 9.66
C GLU A 148 -11.04 11.27 10.05
N ARG A 149 -11.01 10.25 9.17
CA ARG A 149 -11.88 9.07 9.26
C ARG A 149 -11.14 7.74 9.36
N SER A 150 -9.79 7.77 9.47
CA SER A 150 -8.96 6.55 9.55
C SER A 150 -7.66 6.81 10.31
N ALA A 151 -6.83 5.78 10.49
CA ALA A 151 -5.47 5.93 11.01
C ALA A 151 -4.57 6.70 10.04
N GLY A 152 -4.87 6.66 8.73
CA GLY A 152 -4.06 7.35 7.75
C GLY A 152 -4.26 6.90 6.30
N ALA A 153 -3.23 7.14 5.48
CA ALA A 153 -3.25 6.94 4.05
C ALA A 153 -2.27 5.86 3.57
N HIS A 154 -2.71 5.09 2.57
CA HIS A 154 -1.90 4.15 1.80
C HIS A 154 -1.89 4.55 0.32
N PRO A 155 -1.07 5.55 -0.08
CA PRO A 155 -0.91 5.92 -1.49
C PRO A 155 -0.24 4.79 -2.28
N TYR A 156 -0.67 4.60 -3.53
CA TYR A 156 -0.16 3.54 -4.39
C TYR A 156 0.39 4.11 -5.70
N LEU A 157 1.50 3.54 -6.19
CA LEU A 157 2.16 3.92 -7.44
C LEU A 157 2.49 5.42 -7.48
N THR A 158 3.23 5.88 -6.49
CA THR A 158 3.55 7.29 -6.28
C THR A 158 5.05 7.53 -6.05
N THR A 159 5.44 8.75 -5.77
CA THR A 159 6.83 9.19 -5.64
C THR A 159 7.09 9.81 -4.25
N PRO A 160 8.36 9.98 -3.81
CA PRO A 160 8.68 10.69 -2.58
C PRO A 160 8.15 12.13 -2.52
N GLU A 161 8.06 12.82 -3.66
CA GLU A 161 7.47 14.17 -3.73
C GLU A 161 5.98 14.14 -3.40
N HIS A 162 5.25 13.09 -3.82
CA HIS A 162 3.88 12.90 -3.39
C HIS A 162 3.80 12.64 -1.88
N THR A 163 4.71 11.85 -1.35
CA THR A 163 4.77 11.56 0.10
C THR A 163 4.98 12.84 0.91
N ALA A 164 5.91 13.72 0.50
CA ALA A 164 6.11 15.02 1.14
C ALA A 164 4.84 15.87 1.10
N HIS A 165 4.19 15.97 -0.06
CA HIS A 165 2.93 16.71 -0.21
C HIS A 165 1.79 16.10 0.62
N ALA A 166 1.67 14.77 0.65
CA ALA A 166 0.68 14.09 1.48
C ALA A 166 0.91 14.38 2.97
N ARG A 167 2.17 14.35 3.43
CA ARG A 167 2.55 14.67 4.81
C ARG A 167 2.18 16.11 5.20
N GLU A 168 2.41 17.08 4.31
CA GLU A 168 1.99 18.47 4.54
C GLU A 168 0.47 18.58 4.72
N LEU A 169 -0.31 17.83 3.95
CA LEU A 169 -1.78 17.87 4.00
C LEU A 169 -2.35 17.18 5.24
N ILE A 170 -1.81 16.01 5.63
CA ILE A 170 -2.41 15.20 6.70
C ILE A 170 -1.79 15.45 8.08
N GLY A 171 -0.67 16.19 8.15
CA GLY A 171 0.04 16.46 9.40
C GLY A 171 0.91 15.29 9.89
N ASN A 172 1.63 15.48 11.00
CA ASN A 172 2.68 14.55 11.46
C ASN A 172 2.16 13.40 12.35
N THR A 173 0.90 13.42 12.77
CA THR A 173 0.31 12.42 13.67
C THR A 173 -0.44 11.32 12.93
N VAL A 174 -0.77 11.53 11.66
CA VAL A 174 -1.52 10.61 10.82
C VAL A 174 -0.56 9.63 10.13
N PHE A 175 -0.91 8.35 10.12
CA PHE A 175 -0.09 7.31 9.52
C PHE A 175 -0.03 7.47 7.99
N LEU A 176 1.17 7.36 7.41
CA LEU A 176 1.40 7.48 5.96
C LEU A 176 2.27 6.33 5.47
N ALA A 177 1.70 5.47 4.65
CA ALA A 177 2.32 4.25 4.17
C ALA A 177 2.24 4.13 2.64
N PRO A 178 3.08 4.83 1.86
CA PRO A 178 3.10 4.67 0.41
C PRO A 178 3.56 3.27 0.00
N GLU A 179 3.01 2.79 -1.11
CA GLU A 179 3.57 1.67 -1.84
C GLU A 179 4.62 2.17 -2.83
N HIS A 180 5.72 1.41 -3.02
CA HIS A 180 6.71 1.67 -4.06
C HIS A 180 7.15 0.38 -4.76
N LYS A 181 7.18 0.41 -6.10
CA LYS A 181 7.58 -0.73 -6.92
C LYS A 181 9.09 -0.78 -7.08
N VAL A 182 9.62 -2.01 -7.10
CA VAL A 182 11.06 -2.24 -7.28
C VAL A 182 11.35 -3.34 -8.30
N VAL A 183 12.44 -3.20 -9.04
CA VAL A 183 12.99 -4.23 -9.94
C VAL A 183 14.48 -4.39 -9.64
N LEU A 184 14.88 -5.56 -9.15
CA LEU A 184 16.28 -5.84 -8.84
C LEU A 184 17.07 -6.16 -10.12
N THR A 185 17.42 -5.14 -10.87
CA THR A 185 18.28 -5.19 -12.05
C THR A 185 18.98 -3.86 -12.27
N THR A 186 20.26 -3.89 -12.65
CA THR A 186 21.02 -2.69 -13.07
C THR A 186 20.81 -2.34 -14.53
N ASN A 187 20.09 -3.18 -15.28
CA ASN A 187 19.71 -2.91 -16.67
C ASN A 187 18.46 -2.02 -16.71
N ALA A 188 18.66 -0.72 -16.88
CA ALA A 188 17.57 0.27 -16.89
C ALA A 188 16.52 -0.03 -17.99
N ASN A 189 16.92 -0.55 -19.16
CA ASN A 189 15.95 -0.86 -20.22
C ASN A 189 15.05 -2.02 -19.83
N GLU A 190 15.59 -3.06 -19.22
CA GLU A 190 14.84 -4.19 -18.69
C GLU A 190 13.88 -3.74 -17.57
N ALA A 191 14.37 -2.96 -16.61
CA ALA A 191 13.56 -2.41 -15.53
C ALA A 191 12.38 -1.59 -16.04
N ARG A 192 12.64 -0.71 -17.00
CA ARG A 192 11.59 0.11 -17.63
C ARG A 192 10.58 -0.71 -18.41
N GLU A 193 11.02 -1.77 -19.11
CA GLU A 193 10.10 -2.69 -19.80
C GLU A 193 9.15 -3.38 -18.80
N ILE A 194 9.69 -3.89 -17.68
CA ILE A 194 8.91 -4.50 -16.60
C ILE A 194 7.96 -3.46 -15.98
N GLY A 195 8.47 -2.28 -15.66
CA GLY A 195 7.68 -1.18 -15.08
C GLY A 195 6.53 -0.73 -15.97
N ARG A 196 6.75 -0.62 -17.29
CA ARG A 196 5.71 -0.26 -18.27
C ARG A 196 4.58 -1.27 -18.33
N LYS A 197 4.88 -2.57 -18.25
CA LYS A 197 3.83 -3.62 -18.22
C LYS A 197 2.85 -3.40 -17.06
N THR A 198 3.37 -2.99 -15.90
CA THR A 198 2.54 -2.65 -14.75
C THR A 198 1.88 -1.28 -14.92
N ALA A 199 2.61 -0.26 -15.35
CA ALA A 199 2.11 1.10 -15.48
C ALA A 199 1.04 1.26 -16.58
N ASP A 200 1.02 0.40 -17.60
CA ASP A 200 0.09 0.51 -18.74
C ASP A 200 -1.37 0.56 -18.33
N PHE A 201 -1.76 -0.26 -17.35
CA PHE A 201 -3.11 -0.25 -16.78
C PHE A 201 -3.42 1.13 -16.15
N TYR A 202 -2.52 1.65 -15.30
CA TYR A 202 -2.70 2.88 -14.54
C TYR A 202 -2.63 4.14 -15.39
N LEU A 203 -1.91 4.10 -16.53
CA LEU A 203 -1.90 5.17 -17.53
C LEU A 203 -3.27 5.35 -18.25
N GLY A 204 -4.17 4.39 -18.11
CA GLY A 204 -5.57 4.50 -18.54
C GLY A 204 -6.51 5.06 -17.49
N LEU A 205 -6.05 5.32 -16.26
CA LEU A 205 -6.88 5.70 -15.13
C LEU A 205 -6.72 7.19 -14.80
N SER A 206 -7.81 7.93 -14.83
CA SER A 206 -7.84 9.39 -14.69
C SER A 206 -7.26 9.89 -13.36
N ASN A 207 -7.48 9.16 -12.26
CA ASN A 207 -6.98 9.50 -10.94
C ASN A 207 -5.44 9.44 -10.87
N TYR A 208 -4.79 8.43 -11.46
CA TYR A 208 -3.33 8.31 -11.51
C TYR A 208 -2.72 9.36 -12.43
N VAL A 209 -3.23 9.49 -13.65
CA VAL A 209 -2.77 10.51 -14.60
C VAL A 209 -2.88 11.92 -14.03
N SER A 210 -3.99 12.23 -13.36
CA SER A 210 -4.18 13.52 -12.70
C SER A 210 -3.21 13.72 -11.52
N ASN A 211 -2.87 12.64 -10.79
CA ASN A 211 -1.89 12.70 -9.72
C ASN A 211 -0.49 13.00 -10.26
N TRP A 212 -0.03 12.27 -11.28
CA TRP A 212 1.28 12.51 -11.90
C TRP A 212 1.40 13.90 -12.51
N ARG A 213 0.32 14.43 -13.16
CA ARG A 213 0.30 15.82 -13.63
C ARG A 213 0.48 16.83 -12.50
N ARG A 214 -0.15 16.61 -11.32
CA ARG A 214 0.07 17.46 -10.14
C ARG A 214 1.52 17.43 -9.64
N LEU A 215 2.21 16.31 -9.84
CA LEU A 215 3.63 16.15 -9.53
C LEU A 215 4.57 16.69 -10.61
N GLY A 216 4.05 17.34 -11.65
CA GLY A 216 4.83 18.00 -12.70
C GLY A 216 5.21 17.11 -13.88
N PHE A 217 4.60 15.93 -14.02
CA PHE A 217 4.74 15.15 -15.25
C PHE A 217 3.88 15.75 -16.37
N THR A 218 4.46 15.85 -17.56
CA THR A 218 3.80 16.41 -18.74
C THR A 218 2.84 15.41 -19.40
N ASP A 219 2.01 15.90 -20.32
CA ASP A 219 1.14 15.02 -21.13
C ASP A 219 1.93 13.99 -21.96
N ALA A 220 3.16 14.33 -22.33
CA ALA A 220 4.05 13.38 -23.01
C ALA A 220 4.53 12.28 -22.06
N ASP A 221 4.79 12.61 -20.78
CA ASP A 221 5.23 11.64 -19.78
C ASP A 221 4.14 10.62 -19.44
N VAL A 222 2.90 11.07 -19.33
CA VAL A 222 1.75 10.21 -18.93
C VAL A 222 1.04 9.56 -20.12
N ARG A 223 1.49 9.79 -21.37
CA ARG A 223 0.97 9.09 -22.54
C ARG A 223 1.54 7.67 -22.58
N LYS A 224 0.67 6.67 -22.83
CA LYS A 224 1.11 5.29 -23.02
C LYS A 224 2.23 5.19 -24.05
N PRO A 225 3.28 4.42 -23.77
CA PRO A 225 3.49 3.49 -22.65
C PRO A 225 4.14 4.12 -21.40
N GLY A 226 4.19 5.42 -21.25
CA GLY A 226 4.87 6.19 -20.22
C GLY A 226 6.32 6.52 -20.60
N SER A 227 6.74 7.77 -20.30
CA SER A 227 8.14 8.17 -20.51
C SER A 227 9.08 7.43 -19.57
N ASP A 228 10.36 7.36 -19.91
CA ASP A 228 11.40 6.83 -19.03
C ASP A 228 11.40 7.59 -17.69
N LYS A 229 11.25 8.92 -17.74
CA LYS A 229 11.17 9.78 -16.55
C LYS A 229 10.05 9.37 -15.60
N LEU A 230 8.85 9.06 -16.11
CA LEU A 230 7.74 8.63 -15.28
C LEU A 230 8.00 7.24 -14.69
N ILE A 231 8.44 6.29 -15.52
CA ILE A 231 8.69 4.92 -15.07
C ILE A 231 9.79 4.89 -14.01
N ASP A 232 10.91 5.57 -14.22
CA ASP A 232 12.01 5.65 -13.25
C ASP A 232 11.60 6.35 -11.94
N ALA A 233 10.59 7.21 -11.98
CA ALA A 233 10.08 7.86 -10.78
C ALA A 233 9.20 6.95 -9.91
N VAL A 234 8.42 6.03 -10.53
CA VAL A 234 7.45 5.19 -9.83
C VAL A 234 7.88 3.72 -9.68
N VAL A 235 9.02 3.36 -10.28
CA VAL A 235 9.64 2.02 -10.19
C VAL A 235 11.13 2.17 -9.95
N ALA A 236 11.57 1.91 -8.73
CA ALA A 236 12.99 1.91 -8.39
C ALA A 236 13.69 0.68 -8.99
N HIS A 237 14.87 0.87 -9.52
CA HIS A 237 15.69 -0.22 -10.04
C HIS A 237 17.18 0.01 -9.79
N GLY A 238 17.97 -1.04 -9.87
CA GLY A 238 19.41 -0.98 -9.64
C GLY A 238 19.91 -2.10 -8.77
N THR A 239 21.02 -1.86 -8.05
CA THR A 239 21.48 -2.74 -6.98
C THR A 239 20.53 -2.63 -5.76
N PRO A 240 20.55 -3.60 -4.83
CA PRO A 240 19.77 -3.50 -3.59
C PRO A 240 19.98 -2.18 -2.84
N GLU A 241 21.22 -1.65 -2.78
CA GLU A 241 21.56 -0.39 -2.11
C GLU A 241 20.93 0.82 -2.82
N GLN A 242 20.92 0.83 -4.15
CA GLN A 242 20.28 1.90 -4.93
C GLN A 242 18.76 1.90 -4.72
N ILE A 243 18.15 0.74 -4.69
CA ILE A 243 16.73 0.58 -4.40
C ILE A 243 16.43 1.01 -2.96
N ALA A 244 17.24 0.57 -1.99
CA ALA A 244 17.08 0.97 -0.58
C ALA A 244 17.19 2.49 -0.41
N ALA A 245 18.11 3.16 -1.09
CA ALA A 245 18.24 4.61 -1.09
C ALA A 245 16.92 5.26 -1.57
N ARG A 246 16.33 4.78 -2.68
CA ARG A 246 15.06 5.30 -3.20
C ARG A 246 13.88 5.07 -2.25
N LEU A 247 13.82 3.91 -1.59
CA LEU A 247 12.80 3.62 -0.57
C LEU A 247 12.95 4.54 0.66
N ASN A 248 14.20 4.83 1.07
CA ASN A 248 14.48 5.74 2.17
C ASN A 248 14.03 7.19 1.88
N GLU A 249 14.05 7.64 0.63
CA GLU A 249 13.53 8.97 0.25
C GLU A 249 12.06 9.15 0.65
N HIS A 250 11.24 8.09 0.63
CA HIS A 250 9.86 8.16 1.15
C HIS A 250 9.82 8.41 2.66
N LEU A 251 10.70 7.75 3.42
CA LEU A 251 10.78 7.95 4.87
C LEU A 251 11.29 9.34 5.22
N GLU A 252 12.28 9.84 4.48
CA GLU A 252 12.79 11.21 4.60
C GLU A 252 11.72 12.25 4.22
N ALA A 253 10.87 11.93 3.24
CA ALA A 253 9.71 12.72 2.86
C ALA A 253 8.54 12.63 3.86
N GLY A 254 8.69 11.89 4.95
CA GLY A 254 7.74 11.81 6.04
C GLY A 254 6.80 10.59 6.04
N ALA A 255 7.06 9.56 5.25
CA ALA A 255 6.35 8.28 5.40
C ALA A 255 6.70 7.64 6.76
N ASP A 256 5.73 6.99 7.38
CA ASP A 256 5.95 6.17 8.58
C ASP A 256 6.35 4.73 8.20
N HIS A 257 5.92 4.29 7.02
CA HIS A 257 6.11 2.94 6.50
C HIS A 257 6.18 2.98 4.97
N VAL A 258 6.92 2.07 4.36
CA VAL A 258 6.96 1.88 2.89
C VAL A 258 6.61 0.44 2.56
N ALA A 259 5.55 0.24 1.78
CA ALA A 259 5.14 -1.07 1.29
C ALA A 259 5.83 -1.38 -0.05
N ILE A 260 6.71 -2.38 -0.08
CA ILE A 260 7.59 -2.69 -1.21
C ILE A 260 6.91 -3.71 -2.13
N GLN A 261 6.72 -3.37 -3.39
CA GLN A 261 6.23 -4.30 -4.41
C GLN A 261 7.35 -4.71 -5.36
N VAL A 262 7.82 -5.94 -5.25
CA VAL A 262 8.82 -6.50 -6.19
C VAL A 262 8.15 -6.88 -7.51
N LEU A 263 8.67 -6.37 -8.61
CA LEU A 263 8.23 -6.68 -9.98
C LEU A 263 9.23 -7.60 -10.69
N GLY A 264 8.74 -8.35 -11.69
CA GLY A 264 9.59 -9.01 -12.70
C GLY A 264 10.22 -10.33 -12.31
N GLY A 265 9.90 -10.87 -11.15
CA GLY A 265 10.35 -12.23 -10.78
C GLY A 265 9.28 -13.29 -11.09
N PRO A 266 9.63 -14.49 -11.59
CA PRO A 266 8.77 -15.65 -11.42
C PRO A 266 8.55 -15.90 -9.92
N ASP A 267 7.42 -16.53 -9.55
CA ASP A 267 6.99 -16.72 -8.14
C ASP A 267 8.08 -17.25 -7.19
N GLY A 268 9.10 -17.97 -7.70
CA GLY A 268 10.23 -18.48 -6.93
C GLY A 268 11.35 -17.46 -6.63
N LYS A 269 11.32 -16.24 -7.16
CA LYS A 269 12.37 -15.22 -6.94
C LYS A 269 11.98 -14.13 -5.94
N LEU A 270 10.71 -14.05 -5.55
CA LEU A 270 10.23 -13.01 -4.64
C LEU A 270 11.00 -13.02 -3.32
N VAL A 271 11.08 -14.18 -2.67
CA VAL A 271 11.72 -14.29 -1.35
C VAL A 271 13.20 -13.93 -1.41
N GLY A 272 13.94 -14.38 -2.46
CA GLY A 272 15.34 -13.99 -2.64
C GLY A 272 15.53 -12.49 -2.84
N ALA A 273 14.65 -11.84 -3.60
CA ALA A 273 14.66 -10.39 -3.76
C ALA A 273 14.36 -9.65 -2.44
N LEU A 274 13.41 -10.15 -1.66
CA LEU A 274 13.09 -9.61 -0.33
C LEU A 274 14.25 -9.81 0.66
N GLU A 275 14.97 -10.93 0.58
CA GLU A 275 16.14 -11.21 1.41
C GLU A 275 17.28 -10.24 1.10
N GLU A 276 17.61 -10.01 -0.18
CA GLU A 276 18.61 -9.03 -0.58
C GLU A 276 18.27 -7.63 -0.07
N LEU A 277 17.01 -7.21 -0.23
CA LEU A 277 16.54 -5.91 0.27
C LEU A 277 16.55 -5.84 1.80
N ALA A 278 16.14 -6.89 2.51
CA ALA A 278 16.12 -6.92 3.97
C ALA A 278 17.53 -6.70 4.56
N GLY A 279 18.56 -7.26 3.92
CA GLY A 279 19.96 -7.07 4.32
C GLY A 279 20.38 -5.60 4.26
N VAL A 280 20.14 -4.92 3.12
CA VAL A 280 20.55 -3.51 2.92
C VAL A 280 19.65 -2.50 3.64
N LEU A 281 18.42 -2.89 3.95
CA LEU A 281 17.46 -2.09 4.74
C LEU A 281 17.70 -2.23 6.25
N GLY A 282 18.62 -3.12 6.67
CA GLY A 282 18.95 -3.35 8.07
C GLY A 282 17.84 -4.05 8.85
N LEU A 283 16.99 -4.86 8.19
CA LEU A 283 15.91 -5.63 8.81
C LEU A 283 16.43 -6.94 9.43
N ILE A 284 17.47 -7.53 8.83
CA ILE A 284 18.19 -8.70 9.32
C ILE A 284 19.65 -8.32 9.55
N PRO A 285 20.35 -8.97 10.50
CA PRO A 285 21.78 -8.76 10.67
C PRO A 285 22.53 -9.00 9.35
N PRO A 286 23.62 -8.26 9.06
CA PRO A 286 24.46 -8.55 7.92
C PRO A 286 25.05 -9.96 8.06
N SER A 287 24.93 -10.73 6.99
CA SER A 287 25.43 -12.10 6.86
C SER A 287 26.97 -12.17 6.85
#